data_9722181a4880ff8c24d54cb5f155aa47
#
_entry.id   9722181a4880ff8c24d54cb5f155aa47
#
_cell.length_a   1.000
_cell.length_b   1.000
_cell.length_c   1.000
_cell.angle_alpha   90.00
_cell.angle_beta   90.00
_cell.angle_gamma   90.00
#
_symmetry.space_group_name_H-M   'P 1'
#
loop_
_entity.id
_entity.type
_entity.pdbx_description
1 polymer ?
#
loop_
_entity_poly.entity_id
_entity_poly.type
_entity_poly.pdbx_seq_one_letter_code
_entity_poly.pdbx_strand_id
1 'polypeptide(L)'
;KGRVVIRHLKKHGKIYALVAAIAALVGSLGFSEGYAYAPCKLCWIQRIFHYPQVILFAVALYLKDNKVWLYSLWLSGIGALVAGYQVLIQFNPSFAESSVCSIVPAAESCSDILIQAYGYISIPVMSLTLFVALITLGIIQYKKIS
;
A
#
# COMPACT_ATOMS: atom_id res chain seq x y z
N LYS A 1 21.79 -4.26 19.46
CA LYS A 1 21.17 -3.15 18.69
C LYS A 1 19.76 -3.49 18.20
N GLY A 2 19.48 -4.69 17.65
CA GLY A 2 18.14 -5.07 17.14
C GLY A 2 17.02 -5.07 18.19
N ARG A 3 17.30 -5.51 19.43
CA ARG A 3 16.29 -5.53 20.51
C ARG A 3 15.78 -4.13 20.91
N VAL A 4 16.61 -3.10 20.80
CA VAL A 4 16.22 -1.71 21.10
C VAL A 4 15.28 -1.19 20.01
N VAL A 5 15.59 -1.43 18.73
CA VAL A 5 14.74 -1.05 17.59
C VAL A 5 13.37 -1.72 17.68
N ILE A 6 13.33 -3.03 17.95
CA ILE A 6 12.06 -3.77 18.10
C ILE A 6 11.23 -3.22 19.26
N ARG A 7 11.86 -2.86 20.38
CA ARG A 7 11.17 -2.26 21.54
C ARG A 7 10.58 -0.90 21.20
N HIS A 8 11.32 -0.08 20.44
CA HIS A 8 10.86 1.24 19.98
C HIS A 8 9.69 1.12 18.99
N LEU A 9 9.81 0.21 18.01
CA LEU A 9 8.71 -0.10 17.08
C LEU A 9 7.47 -0.62 17.81
N LYS A 10 7.62 -1.44 18.84
CA LYS A 10 6.50 -1.92 19.65
C LYS A 10 5.82 -0.82 20.46
N LYS A 11 6.53 0.22 20.85
CA LYS A 11 5.97 1.37 21.60
C LYS A 11 5.25 2.35 20.69
N HIS A 12 5.82 2.65 19.52
CA HIS A 12 5.37 3.71 18.62
C HIS A 12 4.83 3.18 17.27
N GLY A 13 4.63 1.87 17.12
CA GLY A 13 4.26 1.24 15.84
C GLY A 13 3.01 1.82 15.19
N LYS A 14 1.97 2.15 15.97
CA LYS A 14 0.75 2.77 15.43
C LYS A 14 1.01 4.15 14.84
N ILE A 15 1.91 4.94 15.46
CA ILE A 15 2.28 6.27 14.96
C ILE A 15 3.04 6.13 13.65
N TYR A 16 4.00 5.20 13.57
CA TYR A 16 4.73 4.94 12.32
C TYR A 16 3.82 4.44 11.21
N ALA A 17 2.88 3.54 11.52
CA ALA A 17 1.90 3.06 10.56
C ALA A 17 0.98 4.18 10.07
N LEU A 18 0.51 5.05 10.96
CA LEU A 18 -0.31 6.21 10.61
C LEU A 18 0.45 7.19 9.73
N VAL A 19 1.69 7.54 10.10
CA VAL A 19 2.53 8.47 9.31
C VAL A 19 2.81 7.90 7.92
N ALA A 20 3.14 6.62 7.83
CA ALA A 20 3.35 5.95 6.54
C ALA A 20 2.07 5.93 5.69
N ALA A 21 0.92 5.66 6.30
CA ALA A 21 -0.37 5.69 5.63
C ALA A 21 -0.75 7.09 5.13
N ILE A 22 -0.54 8.13 5.94
CA ILE A 22 -0.77 9.54 5.54
C ILE A 22 0.18 9.93 4.41
N ALA A 23 1.48 9.61 4.52
CA ALA A 23 2.45 9.92 3.49
C ALA A 23 2.10 9.30 2.14
N ALA A 24 1.63 8.05 2.14
CA ALA A 24 1.18 7.39 0.92
C ALA A 24 -0.14 7.96 0.38
N LEU A 25 -1.08 8.35 1.27
CA LEU A 25 -2.31 9.05 0.87
C LEU A 25 -1.98 10.36 0.15
N VAL A 26 -1.16 11.21 0.78
CA VAL A 26 -0.76 12.51 0.23
C VAL A 26 0.04 12.33 -1.06
N GLY A 27 0.97 11.37 -1.11
CA GLY A 27 1.72 11.04 -2.31
C GLY A 27 0.81 10.58 -3.45
N SER A 28 -0.13 9.68 -3.17
CA SER A 28 -1.08 9.14 -4.14
C SER A 28 -2.01 10.23 -4.71
N LEU A 29 -2.51 11.12 -3.86
CA LEU A 29 -3.32 12.26 -4.30
C LEU A 29 -2.47 13.30 -5.04
N GLY A 30 -1.25 13.58 -4.57
CA GLY A 30 -0.34 14.51 -5.23
C GLY A 30 -0.02 14.09 -6.66
N PHE A 31 0.18 12.79 -6.91
CA PHE A 31 0.40 12.29 -8.27
C PHE A 31 -0.84 12.41 -9.16
N SER A 32 -2.05 12.13 -8.65
CA SER A 32 -3.24 12.22 -9.49
C SER A 32 -3.75 13.64 -9.68
N GLU A 33 -3.70 14.48 -8.65
CA GLU A 33 -4.20 15.87 -8.75
C GLU A 33 -3.13 16.86 -9.22
N GLY A 34 -1.89 16.70 -8.78
CA GLY A 34 -0.80 17.62 -9.09
C GLY A 34 -0.23 17.46 -10.50
N TYR A 35 -0.14 16.23 -10.98
CA TYR A 35 0.38 15.92 -12.32
C TYR A 35 -0.68 15.47 -13.32
N ALA A 36 -1.98 15.52 -12.94
CA ALA A 36 -3.12 15.11 -13.76
C ALA A 36 -2.99 13.67 -14.35
N TYR A 37 -2.27 12.78 -13.64
CA TYR A 37 -2.20 11.39 -14.05
C TYR A 37 -3.48 10.66 -13.68
N ALA A 38 -4.20 10.19 -14.68
CA ALA A 38 -5.39 9.36 -14.47
C ALA A 38 -4.98 8.01 -13.87
N PRO A 39 -5.42 7.67 -12.64
CA PRO A 39 -5.05 6.41 -12.02
C PRO A 39 -5.74 5.25 -12.72
N CYS A 40 -4.97 4.21 -13.06
CA CYS A 40 -5.50 2.97 -13.64
C CYS A 40 -6.44 2.26 -12.63
N LYS A 41 -7.24 1.31 -13.10
CA LYS A 41 -8.21 0.59 -12.25
C LYS A 41 -7.56 -0.14 -11.07
N LEU A 42 -6.43 -0.80 -11.29
CA LEU A 42 -5.71 -1.48 -10.22
C LEU A 42 -5.17 -0.49 -9.18
N CYS A 43 -4.76 0.71 -9.59
CA CYS A 43 -4.38 1.78 -8.68
C CYS A 43 -5.56 2.24 -7.80
N TRP A 44 -6.78 2.32 -8.36
CA TRP A 44 -7.99 2.62 -7.61
C TRP A 44 -8.29 1.55 -6.56
N ILE A 45 -8.17 0.27 -6.92
CA ILE A 45 -8.37 -0.85 -5.97
C ILE A 45 -7.36 -0.76 -4.83
N GLN A 46 -6.08 -0.49 -5.11
CA GLN A 46 -5.06 -0.31 -4.07
C GLN A 46 -5.41 0.84 -3.12
N ARG A 47 -5.94 1.96 -3.63
CA ARG A 47 -6.41 3.08 -2.82
C ARG A 47 -7.55 2.69 -1.88
N ILE A 48 -8.50 1.86 -2.33
CA ILE A 48 -9.61 1.36 -1.51
C ILE A 48 -9.09 0.58 -0.29
N PHE A 49 -8.01 -0.18 -0.43
CA PHE A 49 -7.40 -0.92 0.69
C PHE A 49 -6.48 -0.06 1.56
N HIS A 50 -5.98 1.05 1.01
CA HIS A 50 -5.03 1.90 1.70
C HIS A 50 -5.69 3.03 2.51
N TYR A 51 -6.68 3.74 1.93
CA TYR A 51 -7.31 4.89 2.56
C TYR A 51 -8.00 4.60 3.89
N PRO A 52 -8.77 3.49 4.05
CA PRO A 52 -9.35 3.15 5.33
C PRO A 52 -8.33 2.94 6.44
N GLN A 53 -7.10 2.53 6.13
CA GLN A 53 -6.06 2.31 7.12
C GLN A 53 -5.64 3.61 7.84
N VAL A 54 -5.68 4.76 7.17
CA VAL A 54 -5.43 6.07 7.80
C VAL A 54 -6.43 6.30 8.92
N ILE A 55 -7.73 6.09 8.64
CA ILE A 55 -8.81 6.26 9.61
C ILE A 55 -8.69 5.22 10.73
N LEU A 56 -8.44 3.96 10.40
CA LEU A 56 -8.29 2.88 11.36
C LEU A 56 -7.16 3.14 12.35
N PHE A 57 -5.98 3.57 11.87
CA PHE A 57 -4.86 3.87 12.75
C PHE A 57 -5.08 5.15 13.57
N ALA A 58 -5.72 6.18 13.01
CA ALA A 58 -6.07 7.39 13.75
C ALA A 58 -7.04 7.08 14.91
N VAL A 59 -8.12 6.35 14.62
CA VAL A 59 -9.10 5.91 15.64
C VAL A 59 -8.45 4.99 16.67
N ALA A 60 -7.61 4.04 16.24
CA ALA A 60 -6.93 3.12 17.15
C ALA A 60 -5.90 3.81 18.06
N LEU A 61 -5.33 4.92 17.64
CA LEU A 61 -4.50 5.76 18.52
C LEU A 61 -5.34 6.45 19.58
N TYR A 62 -6.49 7.00 19.19
CA TYR A 62 -7.41 7.66 20.11
C TYR A 62 -7.99 6.69 21.13
N LEU A 63 -8.51 5.54 20.70
CA LEU A 63 -9.11 4.52 21.54
C LEU A 63 -8.10 3.60 22.24
N LYS A 64 -6.79 3.74 21.94
CA LYS A 64 -5.71 2.85 22.41
C LYS A 64 -5.95 1.37 22.07
N ASP A 65 -6.75 1.09 21.02
CA ASP A 65 -7.07 -0.26 20.57
C ASP A 65 -5.90 -0.92 19.84
N ASN A 66 -5.61 -2.18 20.19
CA ASN A 66 -4.57 -2.96 19.55
C ASN A 66 -5.10 -3.93 18.48
N LYS A 67 -6.40 -4.14 18.40
CA LYS A 67 -7.02 -5.02 17.38
C LYS A 67 -6.88 -4.46 15.98
N VAL A 68 -6.59 -3.17 15.83
CA VAL A 68 -6.32 -2.51 14.54
C VAL A 68 -5.26 -3.25 13.71
N TRP A 69 -4.29 -3.90 14.37
CA TRP A 69 -3.26 -4.65 13.66
C TRP A 69 -3.80 -5.85 12.90
N LEU A 70 -4.83 -6.51 13.41
CA LEU A 70 -5.50 -7.60 12.72
C LEU A 70 -6.23 -7.10 11.46
N TYR A 71 -6.97 -6.01 11.57
CA TYR A 71 -7.67 -5.42 10.41
C TYR A 71 -6.68 -4.90 9.37
N SER A 72 -5.63 -4.23 9.82
CA SER A 72 -4.56 -3.74 8.93
C SER A 72 -3.84 -4.88 8.20
N LEU A 73 -3.61 -6.03 8.86
CA LEU A 73 -2.98 -7.20 8.23
C LEU A 73 -3.84 -7.75 7.07
N TRP A 74 -5.16 -7.85 7.25
CA TRP A 74 -6.06 -8.30 6.19
C TRP A 74 -6.12 -7.31 5.04
N LEU A 75 -6.31 -6.02 5.33
CA LEU A 75 -6.36 -4.97 4.31
C LEU A 75 -5.03 -4.87 3.53
N SER A 76 -3.91 -4.88 4.25
CA SER A 76 -2.58 -4.84 3.62
C SER A 76 -2.26 -6.11 2.84
N GLY A 77 -2.71 -7.27 3.32
CA GLY A 77 -2.53 -8.55 2.63
C GLY A 77 -3.20 -8.56 1.25
N ILE A 78 -4.47 -8.17 1.20
CA ILE A 78 -5.23 -8.08 -0.06
C ILE A 78 -4.62 -6.97 -0.95
N GLY A 79 -4.32 -5.80 -0.39
CA GLY A 79 -3.67 -4.70 -1.11
C GLY A 79 -2.31 -5.09 -1.71
N ALA A 80 -1.51 -5.88 -0.98
CA ALA A 80 -0.23 -6.39 -1.45
C ALA A 80 -0.38 -7.38 -2.61
N LEU A 81 -1.41 -8.24 -2.59
CA LEU A 81 -1.69 -9.16 -3.69
C LEU A 81 -2.05 -8.38 -4.97
N VAL A 82 -2.90 -7.36 -4.86
CA VAL A 82 -3.28 -6.51 -6.00
C VAL A 82 -2.08 -5.73 -6.53
N ALA A 83 -1.26 -5.14 -5.63
CA ALA A 83 -0.06 -4.42 -6.02
C ALA A 83 0.98 -5.35 -6.67
N GLY A 84 1.18 -6.54 -6.11
CA GLY A 84 2.07 -7.57 -6.67
C GLY A 84 1.62 -8.02 -8.06
N TYR A 85 0.33 -8.24 -8.27
CA TYR A 85 -0.23 -8.57 -9.59
C TYR A 85 0.04 -7.45 -10.61
N GLN A 86 -0.15 -6.19 -10.21
CA GLN A 86 0.15 -5.05 -11.10
C GLN A 86 1.63 -4.94 -11.44
N VAL A 87 2.53 -5.19 -10.48
CA VAL A 87 3.98 -5.25 -10.72
C VAL A 87 4.31 -6.37 -11.73
N LEU A 88 3.70 -7.55 -11.58
CA LEU A 88 3.90 -8.66 -12.54
C LEU A 88 3.46 -8.29 -13.96
N ILE A 89 2.34 -7.61 -14.13
CA ILE A 89 1.87 -7.13 -15.44
C ILE A 89 2.85 -6.15 -16.06
N GLN A 90 3.43 -5.24 -15.27
CA GLN A 90 4.39 -4.25 -15.77
C GLN A 90 5.71 -4.88 -16.26
N PHE A 91 6.17 -5.94 -15.59
CA PHE A 91 7.42 -6.58 -15.94
C PHE A 91 7.27 -7.74 -16.95
N ASN A 92 6.05 -8.24 -17.18
CA ASN A 92 5.78 -9.33 -18.10
C ASN A 92 4.69 -8.95 -19.12
N PRO A 93 5.06 -8.52 -20.33
CA PRO A 93 4.09 -8.10 -21.36
C PRO A 93 3.09 -9.18 -21.74
N SER A 94 3.46 -10.46 -21.67
CA SER A 94 2.56 -11.59 -21.96
C SER A 94 1.35 -11.68 -21.03
N PHE A 95 1.47 -11.19 -19.79
CA PHE A 95 0.36 -11.09 -18.85
C PHE A 95 -0.48 -9.83 -19.05
N ALA A 96 0.06 -8.81 -19.72
CA ALA A 96 -0.63 -7.54 -19.95
C ALA A 96 -1.83 -7.71 -20.89
N GLU A 97 -1.70 -8.52 -21.94
CA GLU A 97 -2.77 -8.79 -22.92
C GLU A 97 -3.96 -9.55 -22.33
N SER A 98 -3.71 -10.41 -21.33
CA SER A 98 -4.74 -11.20 -20.64
C SER A 98 -5.27 -10.53 -19.38
N SER A 99 -4.83 -9.30 -19.06
CA SER A 99 -5.13 -8.65 -17.80
C SER A 99 -6.55 -8.07 -17.77
N VAL A 100 -7.09 -7.93 -16.54
CA VAL A 100 -8.40 -7.29 -16.28
C VAL A 100 -8.45 -5.85 -16.84
N CYS A 101 -7.31 -5.24 -17.09
CA CYS A 101 -7.21 -3.89 -17.63
C CYS A 101 -7.50 -3.81 -19.14
N SER A 102 -7.31 -4.89 -19.91
CA SER A 102 -7.57 -4.94 -21.35
C SER A 102 -9.07 -5.07 -21.70
N ILE A 103 -9.89 -5.51 -20.75
CA ILE A 103 -11.33 -5.80 -20.96
C ILE A 103 -12.17 -4.52 -21.08
N VAL A 104 -11.65 -3.35 -20.71
CA VAL A 104 -12.42 -2.09 -20.75
C VAL A 104 -11.70 -1.05 -21.58
N PRO A 105 -12.28 -0.68 -22.73
CA PRO A 105 -11.64 0.19 -23.75
C PRO A 105 -11.35 1.64 -23.30
N ALA A 106 -11.91 2.08 -22.19
CA ALA A 106 -11.80 3.46 -21.71
C ALA A 106 -10.83 3.68 -20.54
N ALA A 107 -10.10 2.64 -20.12
CA ALA A 107 -9.15 2.78 -19.02
C ALA A 107 -7.73 2.90 -19.56
N GLU A 108 -6.95 3.83 -18.99
CA GLU A 108 -5.52 3.89 -19.25
C GLU A 108 -4.88 2.53 -18.94
N SER A 109 -3.96 2.11 -19.79
CA SER A 109 -3.30 0.82 -19.72
C SER A 109 -2.58 0.66 -18.38
N CYS A 110 -2.85 -0.44 -17.66
CA CYS A 110 -2.16 -0.75 -16.41
C CYS A 110 -0.69 -1.14 -16.63
N SER A 111 -0.29 -1.36 -17.88
CA SER A 111 1.07 -1.66 -18.29
C SER A 111 1.89 -0.40 -18.57
N ASP A 112 1.25 0.74 -18.78
CA ASP A 112 1.96 1.99 -19.05
C ASP A 112 2.69 2.47 -17.80
N ILE A 113 4.00 2.60 -17.92
CA ILE A 113 4.86 3.07 -16.85
C ILE A 113 4.86 4.59 -16.89
N LEU A 114 3.88 5.20 -16.20
CA LEU A 114 3.71 6.66 -16.15
C LEU A 114 4.87 7.38 -15.48
N ILE A 115 5.47 6.75 -14.45
CA ILE A 115 6.65 7.26 -13.76
C ILE A 115 7.59 6.10 -13.49
N GLN A 116 8.77 6.15 -14.08
CA GLN A 116 9.85 5.22 -13.83
C GLN A 116 11.07 5.98 -13.31
N ALA A 117 11.12 6.17 -12.00
CA ALA A 117 12.31 6.72 -11.36
C ALA A 117 13.36 5.60 -11.19
N TYR A 118 14.59 5.86 -11.62
CA TYR A 118 15.72 4.91 -11.55
C TYR A 118 15.49 3.55 -12.24
N GLY A 119 14.58 3.46 -13.21
CA GLY A 119 14.39 2.26 -14.03
C GLY A 119 13.53 1.14 -13.43
N TYR A 120 13.25 1.13 -12.11
CA TYR A 120 12.45 0.10 -11.44
C TYR A 120 11.45 0.63 -10.40
N ILE A 121 11.54 1.90 -10.00
CA ILE A 121 10.60 2.49 -9.05
C ILE A 121 9.38 3.00 -9.82
N SER A 122 8.33 2.20 -9.82
CA SER A 122 7.02 2.56 -10.35
C SER A 122 5.99 2.76 -9.23
N ILE A 123 4.87 3.40 -9.53
CA ILE A 123 3.80 3.64 -8.54
C ILE A 123 3.34 2.34 -7.86
N PRO A 124 3.12 1.20 -8.55
CA PRO A 124 2.76 -0.06 -7.90
C PRO A 124 3.85 -0.63 -7.00
N VAL A 125 5.13 -0.44 -7.34
CA VAL A 125 6.25 -0.88 -6.49
C VAL A 125 6.26 -0.10 -5.18
N MET A 126 6.03 1.22 -5.20
CA MET A 126 5.91 2.04 -4.00
C MET A 126 4.74 1.57 -3.12
N SER A 127 3.58 1.31 -3.74
CA SER A 127 2.40 0.80 -3.05
C SER A 127 2.65 -0.58 -2.42
N LEU A 128 3.27 -1.50 -3.15
CA LEU A 128 3.65 -2.82 -2.66
C LEU A 128 4.60 -2.72 -1.45
N THR A 129 5.62 -1.88 -1.53
CA THR A 129 6.57 -1.64 -0.44
C THR A 129 5.86 -1.16 0.82
N LEU A 130 4.89 -0.26 0.69
CA LEU A 130 4.09 0.22 1.80
C LEU A 130 3.26 -0.89 2.45
N PHE A 131 2.55 -1.69 1.65
CA PHE A 131 1.76 -2.81 2.18
C PHE A 131 2.64 -3.84 2.90
N VAL A 132 3.81 -4.16 2.35
CA VAL A 132 4.79 -5.06 2.99
C VAL A 132 5.30 -4.47 4.31
N ALA A 133 5.56 -3.17 4.36
CA ALA A 133 5.96 -2.49 5.60
C ALA A 133 4.86 -2.56 6.67
N LEU A 134 3.60 -2.31 6.30
CA LEU A 134 2.45 -2.41 7.21
C LEU A 134 2.21 -3.85 7.69
N ILE A 135 2.36 -4.85 6.82
CA ILE A 135 2.29 -6.27 7.19
C ILE A 135 3.39 -6.61 8.19
N THR A 136 4.63 -6.19 7.94
CA THR A 136 5.77 -6.45 8.83
C THR A 136 5.54 -5.82 10.21
N LEU A 137 5.11 -4.56 10.25
CA LEU A 137 4.74 -3.90 11.52
C LEU A 137 3.59 -4.62 12.22
N GLY A 138 2.58 -5.03 11.46
CA GLY A 138 1.42 -5.76 11.97
C GLY A 138 1.82 -7.09 12.63
N ILE A 139 2.67 -7.89 11.99
CA ILE A 139 3.17 -9.16 12.53
C ILE A 139 3.98 -8.94 13.82
N ILE A 140 4.87 -7.94 13.84
CA ILE A 140 5.68 -7.59 15.01
C ILE A 140 4.78 -7.21 16.20
N GLN A 141 3.70 -6.50 15.93
CA GLN A 141 2.78 -6.03 16.96
C GLN A 141 1.79 -7.13 17.39
N TYR A 142 1.32 -7.96 16.45
CA TYR A 142 0.41 -9.06 16.72
C TYR A 142 1.02 -10.09 17.67
N LYS A 143 2.30 -10.46 17.49
CA LYS A 143 3.05 -11.33 18.42
C LYS A 143 3.14 -10.80 19.87
N LYS A 144 2.75 -9.56 20.11
CA LYS A 144 2.69 -9.00 21.47
C LYS A 144 1.31 -9.19 22.11
N ILE A 145 0.27 -9.33 21.29
CA ILE A 145 -1.12 -9.41 21.74
C ILE A 145 -1.52 -10.86 22.02
N SER A 146 -0.92 -11.80 21.27
CA SER A 146 -1.03 -13.23 21.51
C SER A 146 -0.08 -13.68 22.62
#